data_766a6b8e0104edfa1907a01bac313f35
#
_entry.id   766a6b8e0104edfa1907a01bac313f35
#
_cell.length_a   1.000
_cell.length_b   1.000
_cell.length_c   1.000
_cell.angle_alpha   90.00
_cell.angle_beta   90.00
_cell.angle_gamma   90.00
#
_symmetry.space_group_name_H-M   'P 1'
#
loop_
_entity.id
_entity.type
_entity.pdbx_description
1 polymer ?
#
loop_
_entity_poly.entity_id
_entity_poly.type
_entity_poly.pdbx_seq_one_letter_code
_entity_poly.pdbx_strand_id
1 'polypeptide(L)'
;MIRRVSMPTAETTAIEPPLIRITRWSLAITVAAMPSYVGRVGTKPFRTNVLEVLILATIALYITARRQTWHAWRPVRTGLEIPLAALLLAGLVSIVVSTDHLGALGFYRAYFIEPVVIFYIAVDLMRKPEDVRTVLFGFAIGTTVFAILNLGAWTIALINHKDIDLGNAPEALYTSPNSVAVYLEPAFAIATGFALYSDDRRDRAVALICLPFVLLSLIATLSRGGLLTLTVLGLVAVITMPQRRVKLALLGGLVVAAIGLLQVPFIFNRLYKQFDPSYPYNTFEGRLQIWHDTLQMLKDHPIFGAGLRAYSIVMTGYVTPGHKPELYPHNLFLAMWAELGIVGLISFLVLLGMLLWRGWSGWTRADGLARPLLWGTSASFIAITVHGTFDTPYFNNDISLEFWVLAALEIAALTFLMKPATRNQALQR
;
A
#
# COMPACT_ATOMS: atom_id res chain seq x y z
N MET A 1 -28.18 -4.89 -2.39
CA MET A 1 -29.28 -3.90 -2.36
C MET A 1 -28.95 -2.85 -1.30
N ILE A 2 -28.34 -1.74 -1.68
CA ILE A 2 -27.90 -0.67 -0.76
C ILE A 2 -29.11 0.25 -0.56
N ARG A 3 -29.68 0.28 0.64
CA ARG A 3 -30.74 1.26 1.00
C ARG A 3 -30.14 2.67 0.93
N ARG A 4 -30.73 3.53 0.10
CA ARG A 4 -30.43 4.95 -0.02
C ARG A 4 -30.65 5.63 1.32
N VAL A 5 -29.62 6.31 1.80
CA VAL A 5 -29.75 7.37 2.78
C VAL A 5 -30.23 8.59 2.00
N SER A 6 -31.46 9.07 2.28
CA SER A 6 -31.97 10.34 1.78
C SER A 6 -31.03 11.45 2.23
N MET A 7 -30.48 12.23 1.28
CA MET A 7 -29.75 13.43 1.62
C MET A 7 -30.73 14.44 2.25
N PRO A 8 -30.33 15.13 3.33
CA PRO A 8 -31.06 16.30 3.79
C PRO A 8 -30.93 17.41 2.73
N THR A 9 -32.07 18.00 2.37
CA THR A 9 -32.22 19.18 1.51
C THR A 9 -31.54 20.39 2.15
N ALA A 10 -30.82 21.17 1.30
CA ALA A 10 -30.27 22.51 1.58
C ALA A 10 -29.45 22.62 2.88
N GLU A 11 -28.20 22.18 2.84
CA GLU A 11 -27.21 22.62 3.82
C GLU A 11 -26.97 24.13 3.63
N THR A 12 -27.46 24.92 4.59
CA THR A 12 -26.83 26.21 4.96
C THR A 12 -25.32 25.95 5.00
N THR A 13 -24.51 26.83 4.40
CA THR A 13 -23.05 26.84 4.44
C THR A 13 -22.56 27.03 5.88
N ALA A 14 -22.76 26.02 6.73
CA ALA A 14 -22.20 26.00 8.06
C ALA A 14 -20.67 25.94 7.90
N ILE A 15 -19.99 26.97 8.43
CA ILE A 15 -18.53 27.02 8.45
C ILE A 15 -18.02 25.72 9.11
N GLU A 16 -17.21 24.98 8.42
CA GLU A 16 -16.63 23.74 8.96
C GLU A 16 -15.89 24.05 10.28
N PRO A 17 -16.12 23.27 11.34
CA PRO A 17 -15.44 23.49 12.61
C PRO A 17 -13.92 23.51 12.42
N PRO A 18 -13.21 24.52 12.92
CA PRO A 18 -11.75 24.64 12.71
C PRO A 18 -10.98 23.37 13.10
N LEU A 19 -11.43 22.67 14.12
CA LEU A 19 -10.80 21.46 14.61
C LEU A 19 -10.90 20.28 13.62
N ILE A 20 -11.98 20.18 12.86
CA ILE A 20 -12.11 19.17 11.77
C ILE A 20 -11.06 19.44 10.68
N ARG A 21 -10.88 20.70 10.30
CA ARG A 21 -9.87 21.09 9.33
C ARG A 21 -8.45 20.80 9.84
N ILE A 22 -8.17 21.11 11.11
CA ILE A 22 -6.88 20.79 11.75
C ILE A 22 -6.65 19.28 11.75
N THR A 23 -7.65 18.47 12.08
CA THR A 23 -7.56 17.01 12.08
C THR A 23 -7.28 16.48 10.69
N ARG A 24 -7.87 17.05 9.63
CA ARG A 24 -7.59 16.66 8.24
C ARG A 24 -6.15 16.97 7.84
N TRP A 25 -5.60 18.12 8.23
CA TRP A 25 -4.20 18.44 8.02
C TRP A 25 -3.28 17.53 8.83
N SER A 26 -3.65 17.18 10.08
CA SER A 26 -2.92 16.18 10.87
C SER A 26 -2.87 14.83 10.16
N LEU A 27 -4.01 14.37 9.59
CA LEU A 27 -4.06 13.17 8.75
C LEU A 27 -3.13 13.28 7.54
N ALA A 28 -3.17 14.41 6.81
CA ALA A 28 -2.30 14.62 5.65
C ALA A 28 -0.80 14.60 6.03
N ILE A 29 -0.43 15.19 7.19
CA ILE A 29 0.92 15.14 7.73
C ILE A 29 1.31 13.71 8.12
N THR A 30 0.41 12.96 8.76
CA THR A 30 0.64 11.55 9.11
C THR A 30 0.89 10.71 7.86
N VAL A 31 0.10 10.93 6.81
CA VAL A 31 0.29 10.26 5.51
C VAL A 31 1.62 10.67 4.85
N ALA A 32 1.98 11.94 4.89
CA ALA A 32 3.27 12.41 4.37
C ALA A 32 4.47 11.81 5.13
N ALA A 33 4.29 11.58 6.43
CA ALA A 33 5.34 11.11 7.32
C ALA A 33 5.43 9.57 7.43
N MET A 34 4.71 8.78 6.61
CA MET A 34 4.75 7.32 6.66
C MET A 34 6.18 6.74 6.74
N PRO A 35 7.18 7.18 5.93
CA PRO A 35 8.53 6.64 6.00
C PRO A 35 9.26 6.93 7.31
N SER A 36 8.73 7.81 8.17
CA SER A 36 9.34 8.14 9.46
C SER A 36 9.22 7.04 10.52
N TYR A 37 8.54 5.91 10.20
CA TYR A 37 8.45 4.75 11.09
C TYR A 37 9.83 4.17 11.48
N VAL A 38 10.86 4.40 10.67
CA VAL A 38 12.24 3.98 10.96
C VAL A 38 12.85 4.76 12.13
N GLY A 39 12.37 5.96 12.40
CA GLY A 39 12.77 6.83 13.50
C GLY A 39 12.24 6.35 14.84
N ARG A 40 12.92 5.37 15.47
CA ARG A 40 12.52 4.79 16.75
C ARG A 40 12.94 5.68 17.92
N VAL A 41 11.97 5.95 18.82
CA VAL A 41 12.15 6.78 20.01
C VAL A 41 11.81 5.96 21.26
N GLY A 42 12.52 6.21 22.37
CA GLY A 42 12.31 5.55 23.65
C GLY A 42 13.09 4.25 23.83
N THR A 43 12.99 3.70 25.04
CA THR A 43 13.66 2.46 25.47
C THR A 43 12.62 1.35 25.68
N LYS A 44 13.04 0.08 25.61
CA LYS A 44 12.14 -1.03 25.95
C LYS A 44 11.64 -0.87 27.39
N PRO A 45 10.35 -1.12 27.70
CA PRO A 45 9.31 -1.68 26.81
C PRO A 45 8.52 -0.62 26.00
N PHE A 46 8.74 0.69 26.20
CA PHE A 46 7.96 1.80 25.64
C PHE A 46 8.59 2.36 24.35
N ARG A 47 9.14 1.49 23.50
CA ARG A 47 9.60 1.91 22.17
C ARG A 47 8.42 2.29 21.31
N THR A 48 8.49 3.50 20.74
CA THR A 48 7.57 4.01 19.72
C THR A 48 8.38 4.54 18.52
N ASN A 49 7.70 4.99 17.49
CA ASN A 49 8.31 5.66 16.35
C ASN A 49 7.56 6.95 16.04
N VAL A 50 8.16 7.81 15.21
CA VAL A 50 7.60 9.13 14.88
C VAL A 50 6.23 8.99 14.21
N LEU A 51 6.06 8.01 13.31
CA LEU A 51 4.79 7.77 12.64
C LEU A 51 3.68 7.40 13.64
N GLU A 52 3.97 6.53 14.59
CA GLU A 52 3.01 6.12 15.63
C GLU A 52 2.54 7.31 16.49
N VAL A 53 3.47 8.22 16.84
CA VAL A 53 3.10 9.46 17.56
C VAL A 53 2.14 10.32 16.74
N LEU A 54 2.37 10.46 15.43
CA LEU A 54 1.50 11.21 14.52
C LEU A 54 0.13 10.53 14.35
N ILE A 55 0.09 9.21 14.27
CA ILE A 55 -1.16 8.42 14.25
C ILE A 55 -1.98 8.71 15.50
N LEU A 56 -1.36 8.56 16.67
CA LEU A 56 -2.05 8.79 17.97
C LEU A 56 -2.50 10.24 18.12
N ALA A 57 -1.69 11.21 17.69
CA ALA A 57 -2.06 12.63 17.68
C ALA A 57 -3.28 12.89 16.76
N THR A 58 -3.30 12.30 15.57
CA THR A 58 -4.42 12.40 14.64
C THR A 58 -5.71 11.80 15.23
N ILE A 59 -5.61 10.63 15.87
CA ILE A 59 -6.74 9.99 16.56
C ILE A 59 -7.26 10.89 17.70
N ALA A 60 -6.36 11.43 18.52
CA ALA A 60 -6.74 12.31 19.64
C ALA A 60 -7.42 13.59 19.17
N LEU A 61 -6.90 14.22 18.11
CA LEU A 61 -7.52 15.38 17.47
C LEU A 61 -8.92 15.05 16.92
N TYR A 62 -9.07 13.90 16.26
CA TYR A 62 -10.35 13.46 15.72
C TYR A 62 -11.38 13.22 16.83
N ILE A 63 -11.03 12.52 17.90
CA ILE A 63 -11.91 12.29 19.05
C ILE A 63 -12.33 13.63 19.65
N THR A 64 -11.40 14.55 19.82
CA THR A 64 -11.68 15.90 20.37
C THR A 64 -12.61 16.69 19.45
N ALA A 65 -12.37 16.64 18.13
CA ALA A 65 -13.19 17.31 17.13
C ALA A 65 -14.62 16.77 17.07
N ARG A 66 -14.82 15.48 17.30
CA ARG A 66 -16.12 14.80 17.25
C ARG A 66 -16.86 14.77 18.59
N ARG A 67 -16.21 15.14 19.71
CA ARG A 67 -16.77 15.03 21.06
C ARG A 67 -18.15 15.70 21.19
N GLN A 68 -18.36 16.87 20.60
CA GLN A 68 -19.63 17.61 20.69
C GLN A 68 -20.73 17.01 19.79
N THR A 69 -20.36 16.29 18.73
CA THR A 69 -21.29 15.72 17.74
C THR A 69 -21.42 14.19 17.87
N TRP A 70 -20.83 13.59 18.92
CA TRP A 70 -20.77 12.12 19.07
C TRP A 70 -22.15 11.45 19.06
N HIS A 71 -23.15 12.08 19.69
CA HIS A 71 -24.52 11.54 19.74
C HIS A 71 -25.21 11.51 18.37
N ALA A 72 -24.82 12.41 17.47
CA ALA A 72 -25.35 12.48 16.10
C ALA A 72 -24.45 11.78 15.07
N TRP A 73 -23.24 11.37 15.48
CA TRP A 73 -22.29 10.74 14.59
C TRP A 73 -22.77 9.34 14.17
N ARG A 74 -22.71 9.09 12.88
CA ARG A 74 -22.98 7.78 12.30
C ARG A 74 -21.75 7.37 11.49
N PRO A 75 -21.13 6.21 11.79
CA PRO A 75 -20.00 5.71 11.02
C PRO A 75 -20.44 5.49 9.56
N VAL A 76 -19.54 5.84 8.64
CA VAL A 76 -19.77 5.59 7.22
C VAL A 76 -19.73 4.07 7.01
N ARG A 77 -20.76 3.53 6.39
CA ARG A 77 -20.76 2.12 5.99
C ARG A 77 -19.93 1.99 4.73
N THR A 78 -18.85 1.27 4.85
CA THR A 78 -17.87 1.08 3.78
C THR A 78 -18.20 -0.15 2.93
N GLY A 79 -18.99 -1.07 3.47
CA GLY A 79 -19.29 -2.38 2.89
C GLY A 79 -18.14 -3.37 3.03
N LEU A 80 -17.09 -3.03 3.80
CA LEU A 80 -15.95 -3.90 4.11
C LEU A 80 -16.03 -4.46 5.54
N GLU A 81 -17.08 -4.15 6.29
CA GLU A 81 -17.18 -4.40 7.73
C GLU A 81 -17.04 -5.89 8.08
N ILE A 82 -17.67 -6.78 7.29
CA ILE A 82 -17.65 -8.23 7.58
C ILE A 82 -16.25 -8.82 7.40
N PRO A 83 -15.60 -8.71 6.22
CA PRO A 83 -14.26 -9.26 6.06
C PRO A 83 -13.22 -8.55 6.95
N LEU A 84 -13.41 -7.25 7.23
CA LEU A 84 -12.56 -6.52 8.16
C LEU A 84 -12.70 -7.04 9.61
N ALA A 85 -13.92 -7.24 10.08
CA ALA A 85 -14.16 -7.82 11.41
C ALA A 85 -13.56 -9.23 11.51
N ALA A 86 -13.71 -10.06 10.48
CA ALA A 86 -13.12 -11.40 10.43
C ALA A 86 -11.58 -11.35 10.46
N LEU A 87 -10.95 -10.39 9.73
CA LEU A 87 -9.51 -10.18 9.77
C LEU A 87 -9.03 -9.77 11.17
N LEU A 88 -9.71 -8.81 11.80
CA LEU A 88 -9.37 -8.37 13.15
C LEU A 88 -9.57 -9.48 14.19
N LEU A 89 -10.63 -10.26 14.09
CA LEU A 89 -10.87 -11.41 14.98
C LEU A 89 -9.81 -12.50 14.78
N ALA A 90 -9.41 -12.79 13.53
CA ALA A 90 -8.30 -13.71 13.26
C ALA A 90 -7.00 -13.21 13.90
N GLY A 91 -6.73 -11.91 13.86
CA GLY A 91 -5.58 -11.31 14.55
C GLY A 91 -5.63 -11.47 16.08
N LEU A 92 -6.81 -11.30 16.71
CA LEU A 92 -6.98 -11.54 18.15
C LEU A 92 -6.73 -13.00 18.53
N VAL A 93 -7.28 -13.94 17.76
CA VAL A 93 -7.03 -15.38 17.96
C VAL A 93 -5.55 -15.69 17.78
N SER A 94 -4.92 -15.06 16.77
CA SER A 94 -3.51 -15.26 16.48
C SER A 94 -2.57 -14.77 17.59
N ILE A 95 -2.95 -13.75 18.39
CA ILE A 95 -2.21 -13.35 19.58
C ILE A 95 -2.19 -14.49 20.62
N VAL A 96 -3.33 -15.17 20.81
CA VAL A 96 -3.45 -16.28 21.77
C VAL A 96 -2.62 -17.49 21.32
N VAL A 97 -2.55 -17.73 20.01
CA VAL A 97 -1.77 -18.83 19.40
C VAL A 97 -0.26 -18.56 19.42
N SER A 98 0.14 -17.29 19.36
CA SER A 98 1.53 -16.87 19.29
C SER A 98 2.35 -17.32 20.49
N THR A 99 3.60 -17.69 20.26
CA THR A 99 4.60 -17.96 21.33
C THR A 99 5.18 -16.68 21.95
N ASP A 100 4.97 -15.50 21.30
CA ASP A 100 5.38 -14.18 21.78
C ASP A 100 4.16 -13.26 21.93
N HIS A 101 3.32 -13.50 22.93
CA HIS A 101 2.05 -12.77 23.12
C HIS A 101 2.21 -11.25 23.22
N LEU A 102 3.24 -10.75 23.91
CA LEU A 102 3.47 -9.30 24.05
C LEU A 102 3.91 -8.68 22.72
N GLY A 103 4.79 -9.34 22.00
CA GLY A 103 5.19 -8.90 20.66
C GLY A 103 4.04 -8.98 19.65
N ALA A 104 3.23 -10.05 19.72
CA ALA A 104 2.04 -10.22 18.90
C ALA A 104 1.00 -9.10 19.15
N LEU A 105 0.78 -8.73 20.43
CA LEU A 105 -0.11 -7.62 20.78
C LEU A 105 0.40 -6.28 20.19
N GLY A 106 1.71 -6.03 20.24
CA GLY A 106 2.34 -4.87 19.64
C GLY A 106 2.15 -4.83 18.11
N PHE A 107 2.34 -5.96 17.41
CA PHE A 107 2.10 -6.11 15.98
C PHE A 107 0.64 -5.90 15.62
N TYR A 108 -0.27 -6.52 16.38
CA TYR A 108 -1.69 -6.38 16.15
C TYR A 108 -2.15 -4.93 16.26
N ARG A 109 -1.70 -4.21 17.29
CA ARG A 109 -1.97 -2.80 17.46
C ARG A 109 -1.45 -1.98 16.27
N ALA A 110 -0.17 -2.15 15.94
CA ALA A 110 0.53 -1.30 14.99
C ALA A 110 0.15 -1.55 13.51
N TYR A 111 -0.18 -2.80 13.15
CA TYR A 111 -0.42 -3.17 11.75
C TYR A 111 -1.88 -3.42 11.42
N PHE A 112 -2.75 -3.57 12.43
CA PHE A 112 -4.17 -3.82 12.21
C PHE A 112 -5.05 -2.76 12.86
N ILE A 113 -4.90 -2.49 14.16
CA ILE A 113 -5.82 -1.57 14.86
C ILE A 113 -5.59 -0.12 14.45
N GLU A 114 -4.37 0.39 14.55
CA GLU A 114 -4.05 1.79 14.24
C GLU A 114 -4.37 2.16 12.78
N PRO A 115 -3.95 1.37 11.75
CA PRO A 115 -4.28 1.66 10.38
C PRO A 115 -5.78 1.58 10.07
N VAL A 116 -6.51 0.64 10.68
CA VAL A 116 -7.96 0.53 10.51
C VAL A 116 -8.69 1.71 11.17
N VAL A 117 -8.24 2.18 12.33
CA VAL A 117 -8.79 3.39 12.95
C VAL A 117 -8.57 4.61 12.05
N ILE A 118 -7.36 4.77 11.49
CA ILE A 118 -7.05 5.84 10.54
C ILE A 118 -7.90 5.70 9.26
N PHE A 119 -8.14 4.48 8.76
CA PHE A 119 -9.04 4.24 7.63
C PHE A 119 -10.44 4.85 7.87
N TYR A 120 -11.09 4.55 8.99
CA TYR A 120 -12.41 5.10 9.28
C TYR A 120 -12.38 6.61 9.52
N ILE A 121 -11.35 7.14 10.16
CA ILE A 121 -11.14 8.59 10.34
C ILE A 121 -10.98 9.26 8.97
N ALA A 122 -10.15 8.68 8.09
CA ALA A 122 -9.91 9.21 6.75
C ALA A 122 -11.18 9.22 5.91
N VAL A 123 -11.96 8.14 5.90
CA VAL A 123 -13.25 8.08 5.18
C VAL A 123 -14.22 9.15 5.71
N ASP A 124 -14.28 9.36 7.02
CA ASP A 124 -15.16 10.39 7.61
C ASP A 124 -14.71 11.82 7.31
N LEU A 125 -13.41 12.05 7.18
CA LEU A 125 -12.84 13.38 6.91
C LEU A 125 -12.82 13.75 5.41
N MET A 126 -12.92 12.77 4.50
CA MET A 126 -12.79 12.96 3.05
C MET A 126 -14.16 12.96 2.35
N ARG A 127 -15.03 13.93 2.68
CA ARG A 127 -16.40 13.99 2.14
C ARG A 127 -16.55 14.87 0.90
N LYS A 128 -15.57 15.73 0.61
CA LYS A 128 -15.57 16.68 -0.51
C LYS A 128 -14.28 16.52 -1.33
N PRO A 129 -14.26 16.94 -2.61
CA PRO A 129 -13.06 16.90 -3.42
C PRO A 129 -11.83 17.57 -2.77
N GLU A 130 -12.04 18.70 -2.08
CA GLU A 130 -10.96 19.46 -1.42
C GLU A 130 -10.36 18.68 -0.25
N ASP A 131 -11.18 17.92 0.47
CA ASP A 131 -10.75 17.08 1.58
C ASP A 131 -9.84 15.95 1.09
N VAL A 132 -10.28 15.30 0.01
CA VAL A 132 -9.51 14.22 -0.64
C VAL A 132 -8.19 14.77 -1.19
N ARG A 133 -8.21 15.95 -1.85
CA ARG A 133 -6.99 16.61 -2.34
C ARG A 133 -6.01 16.92 -1.20
N THR A 134 -6.48 17.28 -0.01
CA THR A 134 -5.62 17.55 1.15
C THR A 134 -4.83 16.30 1.54
N VAL A 135 -5.47 15.14 1.60
CA VAL A 135 -4.80 13.86 1.94
C VAL A 135 -3.88 13.42 0.80
N LEU A 136 -4.33 13.53 -0.46
CA LEU A 136 -3.51 13.24 -1.63
C LEU A 136 -2.26 14.13 -1.71
N PHE A 137 -2.37 15.40 -1.31
CA PHE A 137 -1.24 16.31 -1.25
C PHE A 137 -0.20 15.87 -0.22
N GLY A 138 -0.65 15.43 0.97
CA GLY A 138 0.24 14.81 1.96
C GLY A 138 0.94 13.58 1.40
N PHE A 139 0.21 12.68 0.76
CA PHE A 139 0.75 11.48 0.13
C PHE A 139 1.78 11.82 -0.97
N ALA A 140 1.45 12.75 -1.87
CA ALA A 140 2.34 13.18 -2.95
C ALA A 140 3.64 13.81 -2.42
N ILE A 141 3.56 14.68 -1.40
CA ILE A 141 4.75 15.28 -0.77
C ILE A 141 5.60 14.20 -0.12
N GLY A 142 5.01 13.36 0.74
CA GLY A 142 5.75 12.34 1.49
C GLY A 142 6.49 11.38 0.57
N THR A 143 5.80 10.84 -0.43
CA THR A 143 6.39 9.89 -1.40
C THR A 143 7.43 10.56 -2.31
N THR A 144 7.22 11.81 -2.72
CA THR A 144 8.19 12.53 -3.56
C THR A 144 9.44 12.89 -2.78
N VAL A 145 9.30 13.39 -1.54
CA VAL A 145 10.45 13.67 -0.65
C VAL A 145 11.23 12.39 -0.39
N PHE A 146 10.55 11.29 -0.09
CA PHE A 146 11.19 10.00 0.11
C PHE A 146 11.94 9.53 -1.15
N ALA A 147 11.34 9.67 -2.33
CA ALA A 147 11.97 9.35 -3.61
C ALA A 147 13.23 10.20 -3.86
N ILE A 148 13.17 11.52 -3.57
CA ILE A 148 14.31 12.43 -3.69
C ILE A 148 15.43 12.04 -2.73
N LEU A 149 15.12 11.71 -1.47
CA LEU A 149 16.11 11.25 -0.50
C LEU A 149 16.79 9.96 -0.95
N ASN A 150 16.02 9.01 -1.52
CA ASN A 150 16.58 7.77 -2.05
C ASN A 150 17.50 8.03 -3.26
N LEU A 151 17.11 8.90 -4.19
CA LEU A 151 17.98 9.33 -5.29
C LEU A 151 19.22 10.07 -4.80
N GLY A 152 19.09 10.85 -3.72
CA GLY A 152 20.22 11.49 -3.04
C GLY A 152 21.24 10.49 -2.49
N ALA A 153 20.74 9.39 -1.87
CA ALA A 153 21.60 8.29 -1.40
C ALA A 153 22.40 7.66 -2.55
N TRP A 154 21.75 7.46 -3.70
CA TRP A 154 22.40 7.01 -4.93
C TRP A 154 23.48 7.98 -5.41
N THR A 155 23.16 9.28 -5.46
CA THR A 155 24.12 10.31 -5.87
C THR A 155 25.35 10.31 -4.96
N ILE A 156 25.16 10.21 -3.65
CA ILE A 156 26.23 10.15 -2.66
C ILE A 156 27.07 8.88 -2.86
N ALA A 157 26.46 7.75 -3.13
CA ALA A 157 27.17 6.49 -3.38
C ALA A 157 28.03 6.57 -4.65
N LEU A 158 27.51 7.16 -5.73
CA LEU A 158 28.25 7.38 -6.97
C LEU A 158 29.44 8.32 -6.79
N ILE A 159 29.25 9.45 -6.09
CA ILE A 159 30.33 10.41 -5.80
C ILE A 159 31.44 9.76 -4.97
N ASN A 160 31.08 8.90 -4.03
CA ASN A 160 32.04 8.19 -3.18
C ASN A 160 32.60 6.90 -3.82
N HIS A 161 32.35 6.67 -5.11
CA HIS A 161 32.81 5.49 -5.85
C HIS A 161 32.51 4.16 -5.13
N LYS A 162 31.36 4.09 -4.44
CA LYS A 162 30.94 2.83 -3.81
C LYS A 162 30.60 1.80 -4.88
N ASP A 163 31.05 0.60 -4.69
CA ASP A 163 30.59 -0.52 -5.49
C ASP A 163 29.08 -0.73 -5.25
N ILE A 164 28.30 -0.42 -6.28
CA ILE A 164 26.85 -0.59 -6.24
C ILE A 164 26.54 -2.00 -6.74
N ASP A 165 26.23 -2.85 -5.81
CA ASP A 165 25.71 -4.19 -6.06
C ASP A 165 24.17 -4.18 -5.95
N LEU A 166 23.53 -5.10 -6.66
CA LEU A 166 22.08 -5.27 -6.66
C LEU A 166 21.49 -5.73 -5.31
N GLY A 167 22.32 -6.35 -4.47
CA GLY A 167 21.98 -6.68 -3.09
C GLY A 167 22.11 -5.49 -2.15
N ASN A 168 22.85 -4.47 -2.56
CA ASN A 168 23.24 -3.30 -1.78
C ASN A 168 22.95 -2.00 -2.55
N ALA A 169 21.82 -1.93 -3.27
CA ALA A 169 21.41 -0.67 -3.88
C ALA A 169 21.28 0.40 -2.79
N PRO A 170 21.84 1.61 -2.99
CA PRO A 170 21.79 2.66 -1.99
C PRO A 170 20.38 3.03 -1.61
N GLU A 171 20.08 3.06 -0.32
CA GLU A 171 18.81 3.49 0.25
C GLU A 171 19.02 4.57 1.31
N ALA A 172 18.03 5.46 1.47
CA ALA A 172 18.13 6.60 2.39
C ALA A 172 17.64 6.27 3.81
N LEU A 173 16.42 5.77 3.93
CA LEU A 173 15.74 5.55 5.20
C LEU A 173 15.45 4.08 5.46
N TYR A 174 15.09 3.33 4.44
CA TYR A 174 14.77 1.91 4.56
C TYR A 174 16.05 1.07 4.48
N THR A 175 15.97 -0.14 5.00
CA THR A 175 17.11 -1.05 5.07
C THR A 175 17.14 -2.09 3.94
N SER A 176 16.24 -1.94 2.96
CA SER A 176 16.12 -2.86 1.83
C SER A 176 15.57 -2.15 0.59
N PRO A 177 16.20 -2.36 -0.58
CA PRO A 177 15.70 -1.83 -1.84
C PRO A 177 14.26 -2.30 -2.15
N ASN A 178 13.88 -3.52 -1.76
CA ASN A 178 12.51 -4.01 -1.92
C ASN A 178 11.52 -3.19 -1.09
N SER A 179 11.85 -2.82 0.14
CA SER A 179 10.97 -2.00 0.99
C SER A 179 10.74 -0.62 0.38
N VAL A 180 11.78 -0.02 -0.23
CA VAL A 180 11.65 1.23 -0.99
C VAL A 180 10.69 1.06 -2.17
N ALA A 181 10.82 -0.03 -2.93
CA ALA A 181 9.96 -0.31 -4.07
C ALA A 181 8.50 -0.49 -3.63
N VAL A 182 8.24 -1.34 -2.65
CA VAL A 182 6.90 -1.63 -2.10
C VAL A 182 6.17 -0.34 -1.69
N TYR A 183 6.87 0.60 -1.04
CA TYR A 183 6.29 1.87 -0.60
C TYR A 183 6.04 2.84 -1.77
N LEU A 184 6.88 2.86 -2.80
CA LEU A 184 6.76 3.81 -3.91
C LEU A 184 5.82 3.34 -5.05
N GLU A 185 5.56 2.04 -5.17
CA GLU A 185 4.69 1.50 -6.22
C GLU A 185 3.25 2.03 -6.18
N PRO A 186 2.58 2.09 -5.02
CA PRO A 186 1.27 2.73 -4.92
C PRO A 186 1.29 4.21 -5.29
N ALA A 187 2.34 4.94 -4.90
CA ALA A 187 2.50 6.34 -5.27
C ALA A 187 2.68 6.51 -6.80
N PHE A 188 3.45 5.63 -7.43
CA PHE A 188 3.58 5.60 -8.89
C PHE A 188 2.23 5.33 -9.57
N ALA A 189 1.44 4.40 -9.04
CA ALA A 189 0.11 4.08 -9.56
C ALA A 189 -0.85 5.26 -9.44
N ILE A 190 -0.92 5.93 -8.28
CA ILE A 190 -1.74 7.13 -8.06
C ILE A 190 -1.30 8.25 -9.02
N ALA A 191 -0.01 8.57 -9.07
CA ALA A 191 0.50 9.62 -9.94
C ALA A 191 0.21 9.32 -11.43
N THR A 192 0.36 8.06 -11.86
CA THR A 192 0.03 7.63 -13.23
C THR A 192 -1.47 7.80 -13.52
N GLY A 193 -2.35 7.42 -12.58
CA GLY A 193 -3.79 7.61 -12.72
C GLY A 193 -4.16 9.08 -12.93
N PHE A 194 -3.57 9.99 -12.14
CA PHE A 194 -3.79 11.43 -12.30
C PHE A 194 -3.17 11.99 -13.58
N ALA A 195 -1.98 11.57 -13.96
CA ALA A 195 -1.34 11.98 -15.20
C ALA A 195 -2.16 11.61 -16.45
N LEU A 196 -2.77 10.42 -16.46
CA LEU A 196 -3.49 9.88 -17.60
C LEU A 196 -4.96 10.31 -17.65
N TYR A 197 -5.64 10.40 -16.51
CA TYR A 197 -7.10 10.50 -16.46
C TYR A 197 -7.65 11.75 -15.75
N SER A 198 -6.80 12.62 -15.18
CA SER A 198 -7.29 13.86 -14.56
C SER A 198 -7.68 14.89 -15.62
N ASP A 199 -8.87 15.47 -15.50
CA ASP A 199 -9.31 16.62 -16.29
C ASP A 199 -8.85 17.95 -15.68
N ASP A 200 -8.56 17.96 -14.37
CA ASP A 200 -8.03 19.13 -13.68
C ASP A 200 -6.54 19.31 -13.98
N ARG A 201 -6.20 20.50 -14.54
CA ARG A 201 -4.82 20.82 -14.93
C ARG A 201 -3.86 20.88 -13.75
N ARG A 202 -4.33 21.28 -12.56
CA ARG A 202 -3.49 21.38 -11.34
C ARG A 202 -3.18 19.99 -10.81
N ASP A 203 -4.19 19.13 -10.68
CA ASP A 203 -4.03 17.75 -10.23
C ASP A 203 -3.08 16.99 -11.17
N ARG A 204 -3.26 17.17 -12.50
CA ARG A 204 -2.39 16.57 -13.51
C ARG A 204 -0.96 17.12 -13.45
N ALA A 205 -0.77 18.42 -13.25
CA ALA A 205 0.55 19.03 -13.13
C ALA A 205 1.31 18.50 -11.91
N VAL A 206 0.66 18.40 -10.74
CA VAL A 206 1.26 17.81 -9.54
C VAL A 206 1.71 16.38 -9.81
N ALA A 207 0.86 15.56 -10.43
CA ALA A 207 1.20 14.19 -10.78
C ALA A 207 2.42 14.11 -11.72
N LEU A 208 2.47 14.95 -12.76
CA LEU A 208 3.58 15.00 -13.71
C LEU A 208 4.89 15.50 -13.10
N ILE A 209 4.83 16.31 -12.03
CA ILE A 209 6.01 16.75 -11.27
C ILE A 209 6.52 15.61 -10.38
N CYS A 210 5.63 14.90 -9.68
CA CYS A 210 6.01 13.83 -8.75
C CYS A 210 6.48 12.56 -9.48
N LEU A 211 5.83 12.21 -10.59
CA LEU A 211 6.02 10.95 -11.31
C LEU A 211 7.49 10.65 -11.69
N PRO A 212 8.29 11.60 -12.23
CA PRO A 212 9.68 11.31 -12.57
C PRO A 212 10.53 10.92 -11.35
N PHE A 213 10.37 11.59 -10.22
CA PHE A 213 11.13 11.28 -9.01
C PHE A 213 10.79 9.89 -8.48
N VAL A 214 9.50 9.57 -8.41
CA VAL A 214 9.02 8.27 -7.95
C VAL A 214 9.48 7.16 -8.91
N LEU A 215 9.33 7.35 -10.23
CA LEU A 215 9.75 6.37 -11.24
C LEU A 215 11.26 6.14 -11.22
N LEU A 216 12.06 7.21 -11.20
CA LEU A 216 13.51 7.10 -11.16
C LEU A 216 13.99 6.42 -9.87
N SER A 217 13.38 6.75 -8.72
CA SER A 217 13.68 6.10 -7.46
C SER A 217 13.30 4.61 -7.48
N LEU A 218 12.15 4.24 -8.06
CA LEU A 218 11.75 2.84 -8.25
C LEU A 218 12.75 2.07 -9.11
N ILE A 219 13.17 2.62 -10.24
CA ILE A 219 14.19 2.01 -11.10
C ILE A 219 15.50 1.87 -10.34
N ALA A 220 15.89 2.89 -9.59
CA ALA A 220 17.13 2.92 -8.80
C ALA A 220 17.14 1.88 -7.68
N THR A 221 16.00 1.39 -7.21
CA THR A 221 15.98 0.28 -6.24
C THR A 221 16.58 -1.01 -6.81
N LEU A 222 16.58 -1.18 -8.12
CA LEU A 222 16.95 -2.42 -8.81
C LEU A 222 16.19 -3.66 -8.29
N SER A 223 15.09 -3.43 -7.58
CA SER A 223 14.20 -4.50 -7.09
C SER A 223 13.52 -5.20 -8.27
N ARG A 224 13.70 -6.51 -8.37
CA ARG A 224 13.07 -7.32 -9.41
C ARG A 224 11.54 -7.34 -9.26
N GLY A 225 11.07 -7.45 -8.01
CA GLY A 225 9.65 -7.29 -7.70
C GLY A 225 9.14 -5.93 -8.16
N GLY A 226 9.90 -4.86 -7.87
CA GLY A 226 9.60 -3.51 -8.32
C GLY A 226 9.54 -3.35 -9.83
N LEU A 227 10.52 -3.87 -10.56
CA LEU A 227 10.53 -3.82 -12.03
C LEU A 227 9.38 -4.62 -12.65
N LEU A 228 9.07 -5.79 -12.09
CA LEU A 228 7.91 -6.59 -12.51
C LEU A 228 6.60 -5.81 -12.28
N THR A 229 6.45 -5.22 -11.10
CA THR A 229 5.27 -4.41 -10.75
C THR A 229 5.14 -3.20 -11.68
N LEU A 230 6.22 -2.47 -11.95
CA LEU A 230 6.22 -1.36 -12.93
C LEU A 230 5.78 -1.83 -14.32
N THR A 231 6.26 -3.00 -14.75
CA THR A 231 5.87 -3.59 -16.05
C THR A 231 4.36 -3.88 -16.07
N VAL A 232 3.83 -4.51 -15.02
CA VAL A 232 2.40 -4.80 -14.91
C VAL A 232 1.57 -3.52 -14.87
N LEU A 233 1.97 -2.51 -14.09
CA LEU A 233 1.29 -1.21 -14.05
C LEU A 233 1.32 -0.49 -15.41
N GLY A 234 2.44 -0.56 -16.11
CA GLY A 234 2.56 -0.05 -17.47
C GLY A 234 1.60 -0.75 -18.45
N LEU A 235 1.48 -2.09 -18.36
CA LEU A 235 0.52 -2.85 -19.16
C LEU A 235 -0.93 -2.49 -18.81
N VAL A 236 -1.24 -2.32 -17.52
CA VAL A 236 -2.57 -1.85 -17.07
C VAL A 236 -2.87 -0.48 -17.68
N ALA A 237 -1.91 0.47 -17.66
CA ALA A 237 -2.07 1.78 -18.28
C ALA A 237 -2.29 1.67 -19.80
N VAL A 238 -1.53 0.82 -20.50
CA VAL A 238 -1.72 0.56 -21.95
C VAL A 238 -3.10 -0.02 -22.25
N ILE A 239 -3.54 -1.03 -21.48
CA ILE A 239 -4.83 -1.71 -21.71
C ILE A 239 -5.99 -0.73 -21.51
N THR A 240 -5.93 0.10 -20.47
CA THR A 240 -7.02 1.01 -20.08
C THR A 240 -7.06 2.32 -20.87
N MET A 241 -5.97 2.70 -21.56
CA MET A 241 -5.91 3.94 -22.34
C MET A 241 -6.80 3.87 -23.59
N PRO A 242 -7.79 4.75 -23.72
CA PRO A 242 -8.71 4.73 -24.87
C PRO A 242 -8.07 5.29 -26.15
N GLN A 243 -7.16 6.29 -26.02
CA GLN A 243 -6.55 6.93 -27.18
C GLN A 243 -5.45 6.05 -27.78
N ARG A 244 -5.69 5.55 -29.01
CA ARG A 244 -4.75 4.66 -29.73
C ARG A 244 -3.31 5.21 -29.82
N ARG A 245 -3.16 6.52 -30.06
CA ARG A 245 -1.84 7.16 -30.16
C ARG A 245 -1.07 7.11 -28.84
N VAL A 246 -1.75 7.42 -27.72
CA VAL A 246 -1.16 7.37 -26.37
C VAL A 246 -0.86 5.92 -25.97
N LYS A 247 -1.77 4.99 -26.27
CA LYS A 247 -1.55 3.55 -26.08
C LYS A 247 -0.30 3.05 -26.78
N LEU A 248 -0.12 3.41 -28.07
CA LEU A 248 1.07 3.01 -28.82
C LEU A 248 2.35 3.68 -28.29
N ALA A 249 2.27 4.94 -27.86
CA ALA A 249 3.39 5.63 -27.24
C ALA A 249 3.81 4.99 -25.91
N LEU A 250 2.84 4.64 -25.05
CA LEU A 250 3.11 3.92 -23.80
C LEU A 250 3.71 2.53 -24.06
N LEU A 251 3.14 1.79 -25.00
CA LEU A 251 3.67 0.46 -25.38
C LEU A 251 5.09 0.58 -25.94
N GLY A 252 5.31 1.53 -26.85
CA GLY A 252 6.65 1.80 -27.40
C GLY A 252 7.63 2.21 -26.30
N GLY A 253 7.22 3.06 -25.37
CA GLY A 253 8.02 3.45 -24.21
C GLY A 253 8.39 2.27 -23.32
N LEU A 254 7.45 1.37 -23.03
CA LEU A 254 7.72 0.14 -22.28
C LEU A 254 8.73 -0.77 -22.99
N VAL A 255 8.57 -0.95 -24.29
CA VAL A 255 9.50 -1.76 -25.11
C VAL A 255 10.90 -1.14 -25.13
N VAL A 256 11.00 0.18 -25.33
CA VAL A 256 12.29 0.90 -25.32
C VAL A 256 12.94 0.83 -23.95
N ALA A 257 12.16 1.02 -22.87
CA ALA A 257 12.66 0.89 -21.50
C ALA A 257 13.15 -0.53 -21.21
N ALA A 258 12.42 -1.56 -21.62
CA ALA A 258 12.83 -2.97 -21.46
C ALA A 258 14.11 -3.26 -22.22
N ILE A 259 14.22 -2.84 -23.48
CA ILE A 259 15.44 -3.01 -24.28
C ILE A 259 16.60 -2.24 -23.64
N GLY A 260 16.39 -0.98 -23.21
CA GLY A 260 17.42 -0.17 -22.55
C GLY A 260 17.93 -0.80 -21.26
N LEU A 261 17.05 -1.35 -20.43
CA LEU A 261 17.43 -2.06 -19.21
C LEU A 261 18.25 -3.33 -19.52
N LEU A 262 17.89 -4.07 -20.58
CA LEU A 262 18.64 -5.27 -20.99
C LEU A 262 20.01 -4.94 -21.60
N GLN A 263 20.23 -3.72 -22.10
CA GLN A 263 21.55 -3.27 -22.57
C GLN A 263 22.51 -2.91 -21.43
N VAL A 264 22.03 -2.76 -20.20
CA VAL A 264 22.90 -2.57 -19.04
C VAL A 264 23.48 -3.94 -18.63
N PRO A 265 24.80 -4.20 -18.83
CA PRO A 265 25.38 -5.54 -18.64
C PRO A 265 25.13 -6.10 -17.24
N PHE A 266 25.14 -5.24 -16.27
CA PHE A 266 24.89 -5.56 -14.88
C PHE A 266 23.43 -6.07 -14.64
N ILE A 267 22.41 -5.43 -15.23
CA ILE A 267 21.00 -5.85 -15.13
C ILE A 267 20.81 -7.16 -15.91
N PHE A 268 21.33 -7.22 -17.13
CA PHE A 268 21.24 -8.41 -17.97
C PHE A 268 21.87 -9.64 -17.31
N ASN A 269 23.12 -9.54 -16.86
CA ASN A 269 23.83 -10.63 -16.19
C ASN A 269 23.09 -11.11 -14.95
N ARG A 270 22.47 -10.21 -14.20
CA ARG A 270 21.70 -10.60 -13.01
C ARG A 270 20.40 -11.31 -13.36
N LEU A 271 19.66 -10.85 -14.37
CA LEU A 271 18.46 -11.56 -14.85
C LEU A 271 18.85 -12.93 -15.36
N TYR A 272 19.92 -13.02 -16.15
CA TYR A 272 20.42 -14.29 -16.70
C TYR A 272 20.84 -15.28 -15.60
N LYS A 273 21.61 -14.83 -14.61
CA LYS A 273 22.08 -15.66 -13.50
C LYS A 273 20.95 -16.19 -12.59
N GLN A 274 19.75 -15.62 -12.64
CA GLN A 274 18.61 -16.18 -11.90
C GLN A 274 18.07 -17.49 -12.52
N PHE A 275 18.39 -17.76 -13.77
CA PHE A 275 18.05 -19.02 -14.45
C PHE A 275 19.17 -20.05 -14.34
N ASP A 276 20.29 -19.71 -13.70
CA ASP A 276 21.40 -20.61 -13.43
C ASP A 276 21.24 -21.24 -12.03
N PRO A 277 20.91 -22.55 -11.94
CA PRO A 277 20.72 -23.21 -10.65
C PRO A 277 22.02 -23.28 -9.82
N SER A 278 23.20 -23.15 -10.47
CA SER A 278 24.49 -23.18 -9.78
C SER A 278 24.89 -21.83 -9.16
N TYR A 279 24.12 -20.75 -9.43
CA TYR A 279 24.46 -19.41 -8.92
C TYR A 279 24.13 -19.28 -7.44
N PRO A 280 25.13 -19.07 -6.55
CA PRO A 280 24.95 -19.12 -5.09
C PRO A 280 24.00 -18.08 -4.52
N TYR A 281 23.72 -17.03 -5.30
CA TYR A 281 22.80 -15.93 -4.93
C TYR A 281 21.51 -15.95 -5.75
N ASN A 282 21.06 -17.13 -6.17
CA ASN A 282 19.76 -17.29 -6.83
C ASN A 282 18.62 -17.11 -5.82
N THR A 283 18.18 -15.86 -5.66
CA THR A 283 17.14 -15.51 -4.66
C THR A 283 15.76 -16.03 -5.05
N PHE A 284 15.52 -16.41 -6.29
CA PHE A 284 14.26 -17.03 -6.69
C PHE A 284 14.17 -18.47 -6.15
N GLU A 285 15.24 -19.24 -6.32
CA GLU A 285 15.33 -20.58 -5.75
C GLU A 285 15.26 -20.56 -4.22
N GLY A 286 15.98 -19.61 -3.60
CA GLY A 286 15.87 -19.38 -2.15
C GLY A 286 14.44 -19.12 -1.69
N ARG A 287 13.65 -18.33 -2.45
CA ARG A 287 12.23 -18.10 -2.14
C ARG A 287 11.38 -19.37 -2.32
N LEU A 288 11.60 -20.14 -3.36
CA LEU A 288 10.91 -21.42 -3.54
C LEU A 288 11.14 -22.36 -2.36
N GLN A 289 12.39 -22.39 -1.86
CA GLN A 289 12.73 -23.19 -0.68
C GLN A 289 12.01 -22.67 0.58
N ILE A 290 12.02 -21.34 0.82
CA ILE A 290 11.29 -20.72 1.94
C ILE A 290 9.78 -21.03 1.84
N TRP A 291 9.20 -20.96 0.65
CA TRP A 291 7.79 -21.29 0.44
C TRP A 291 7.49 -22.76 0.70
N HIS A 292 8.38 -23.65 0.24
CA HIS A 292 8.28 -25.08 0.52
C HIS A 292 8.29 -25.35 2.03
N ASP A 293 9.27 -24.82 2.75
CA ASP A 293 9.40 -24.98 4.20
C ASP A 293 8.20 -24.37 4.94
N THR A 294 7.72 -23.18 4.50
CA THR A 294 6.51 -22.55 5.03
C THR A 294 5.27 -23.42 4.84
N LEU A 295 5.11 -24.05 3.66
CA LEU A 295 3.99 -24.94 3.40
C LEU A 295 4.07 -26.23 4.21
N GLN A 296 5.27 -26.75 4.52
CA GLN A 296 5.42 -27.87 5.46
C GLN A 296 4.96 -27.47 6.87
N MET A 297 5.39 -26.31 7.36
CA MET A 297 4.91 -25.76 8.63
C MET A 297 3.37 -25.62 8.64
N LEU A 298 2.79 -25.09 7.57
CA LEU A 298 1.34 -24.88 7.45
C LEU A 298 0.55 -26.19 7.35
N LYS A 299 1.14 -27.32 6.95
CA LYS A 299 0.48 -28.63 7.05
C LYS A 299 0.24 -29.07 8.49
N ASP A 300 1.16 -28.71 9.39
CA ASP A 300 1.02 -29.02 10.83
C ASP A 300 0.19 -27.94 11.55
N HIS A 301 0.13 -26.71 11.01
CA HIS A 301 -0.60 -25.57 11.57
C HIS A 301 -1.63 -24.97 10.59
N PRO A 302 -2.56 -25.75 9.98
CA PRO A 302 -3.36 -25.31 8.83
C PRO A 302 -4.40 -24.23 9.17
N ILE A 303 -4.97 -24.25 10.38
CA ILE A 303 -6.07 -23.38 10.77
C ILE A 303 -5.56 -22.06 11.34
N PHE A 304 -4.64 -22.10 12.28
CA PHE A 304 -4.20 -20.92 13.03
C PHE A 304 -2.85 -20.37 12.59
N GLY A 305 -2.11 -21.09 11.72
CA GLY A 305 -0.74 -20.74 11.38
C GLY A 305 0.22 -20.87 12.54
N ALA A 306 1.32 -20.15 12.52
CA ALA A 306 2.29 -20.05 13.61
C ALA A 306 1.83 -19.11 14.74
N GLY A 307 0.89 -18.22 14.44
CA GLY A 307 0.51 -17.12 15.30
C GLY A 307 1.31 -15.84 14.99
N LEU A 308 0.70 -14.70 15.33
CA LEU A 308 1.22 -13.37 14.98
C LEU A 308 2.62 -13.17 15.59
N ARG A 309 3.59 -12.78 14.76
CA ARG A 309 5.01 -12.60 15.09
C ARG A 309 5.75 -13.89 15.53
N ALA A 310 5.13 -15.05 15.41
CA ALA A 310 5.75 -16.32 15.81
C ALA A 310 6.34 -17.10 14.62
N TYR A 311 6.12 -16.66 13.37
CA TYR A 311 6.58 -17.35 12.18
C TYR A 311 8.06 -17.75 12.24
N SER A 312 8.98 -16.80 12.47
CA SER A 312 10.42 -17.07 12.49
C SER A 312 10.85 -18.04 13.63
N ILE A 313 10.09 -18.08 14.72
CA ILE A 313 10.35 -18.97 15.85
C ILE A 313 9.91 -20.40 15.48
N VAL A 314 8.67 -20.55 15.00
CA VAL A 314 8.10 -21.86 14.65
C VAL A 314 8.85 -22.46 13.46
N MET A 315 9.25 -21.63 12.48
CA MET A 315 10.00 -22.04 11.31
C MET A 315 11.33 -22.75 11.62
N THR A 316 11.95 -22.53 12.79
CA THR A 316 13.20 -23.20 13.15
C THR A 316 13.11 -24.73 13.10
N GLY A 317 11.91 -25.30 13.29
CA GLY A 317 11.64 -26.73 13.21
C GLY A 317 11.41 -27.29 11.78
N TYR A 318 11.30 -26.40 10.78
CA TYR A 318 10.91 -26.78 9.41
C TYR A 318 11.94 -26.39 8.34
N VAL A 319 12.98 -25.67 8.74
CA VAL A 319 14.00 -25.19 7.81
C VAL A 319 14.80 -26.37 7.25
N THR A 320 14.90 -26.44 5.93
CA THR A 320 15.73 -27.42 5.26
C THR A 320 17.19 -27.34 5.73
N PRO A 321 17.87 -28.48 6.03
CA PRO A 321 19.25 -28.49 6.50
C PRO A 321 20.19 -27.68 5.61
N GLY A 322 21.00 -26.83 6.22
CA GLY A 322 21.91 -25.90 5.52
C GLY A 322 21.35 -24.50 5.26
N HIS A 323 20.07 -24.25 5.53
CA HIS A 323 19.46 -22.92 5.43
C HIS A 323 19.26 -22.30 6.83
N LYS A 324 18.98 -20.99 6.85
CA LYS A 324 18.62 -20.27 8.08
C LYS A 324 17.12 -19.94 8.07
N PRO A 325 16.46 -19.91 9.22
CA PRO A 325 15.08 -19.46 9.31
C PRO A 325 15.00 -17.99 8.94
N GLU A 326 14.10 -17.65 8.01
CA GLU A 326 13.81 -16.29 7.63
C GLU A 326 12.80 -15.64 8.59
N LEU A 327 12.79 -14.31 8.63
CA LEU A 327 11.86 -13.56 9.49
C LEU A 327 10.40 -13.65 9.01
N TYR A 328 10.21 -13.85 7.70
CA TYR A 328 8.91 -13.94 7.02
C TYR A 328 9.05 -14.68 5.68
N PRO A 329 7.96 -15.22 5.12
CA PRO A 329 8.02 -16.12 3.96
C PRO A 329 8.29 -15.44 2.62
N HIS A 330 8.56 -14.14 2.55
CA HIS A 330 8.68 -13.36 1.30
C HIS A 330 7.55 -13.65 0.30
N ASN A 331 6.34 -13.75 0.83
CA ASN A 331 5.10 -13.89 0.10
C ASN A 331 3.96 -13.43 1.02
N LEU A 332 3.25 -12.39 0.61
CA LEU A 332 2.20 -11.77 1.40
C LEU A 332 1.09 -12.76 1.80
N PHE A 333 0.71 -13.62 0.88
CA PHE A 333 -0.40 -14.56 1.11
C PHE A 333 0.01 -15.66 2.09
N LEU A 334 1.21 -16.21 1.93
CA LEU A 334 1.78 -17.16 2.89
C LEU A 334 2.00 -16.49 4.25
N ALA A 335 2.42 -15.22 4.28
CA ALA A 335 2.57 -14.48 5.53
C ALA A 335 1.22 -14.27 6.23
N MET A 336 0.16 -13.89 5.50
CA MET A 336 -1.19 -13.77 6.06
C MET A 336 -1.68 -15.11 6.64
N TRP A 337 -1.40 -16.24 5.96
CA TRP A 337 -1.77 -17.55 6.49
C TRP A 337 -0.92 -17.95 7.70
N ALA A 338 0.39 -17.77 7.62
CA ALA A 338 1.30 -18.13 8.69
C ALA A 338 1.09 -17.30 9.97
N GLU A 339 0.82 -16.02 9.83
CA GLU A 339 0.68 -15.08 10.95
C GLU A 339 -0.75 -15.04 11.51
N LEU A 340 -1.81 -15.16 10.67
CA LEU A 340 -3.22 -14.97 11.05
C LEU A 340 -4.08 -16.22 10.87
N GLY A 341 -3.50 -17.32 10.39
CA GLY A 341 -4.23 -18.51 10.03
C GLY A 341 -5.07 -18.38 8.76
N ILE A 342 -5.77 -19.46 8.39
CA ILE A 342 -6.54 -19.53 7.15
C ILE A 342 -7.69 -18.51 7.11
N VAL A 343 -8.30 -18.20 8.25
CA VAL A 343 -9.38 -17.20 8.35
C VAL A 343 -8.83 -15.81 8.05
N GLY A 344 -7.63 -15.49 8.55
CA GLY A 344 -6.95 -14.23 8.27
C GLY A 344 -6.63 -14.09 6.77
N LEU A 345 -6.07 -15.12 6.15
CA LEU A 345 -5.81 -15.16 4.70
C LEU A 345 -7.09 -14.96 3.89
N ILE A 346 -8.13 -15.73 4.14
CA ILE A 346 -9.40 -15.63 3.39
C ILE A 346 -10.01 -14.23 3.56
N SER A 347 -10.02 -13.70 4.77
CA SER A 347 -10.55 -12.36 5.05
C SER A 347 -9.78 -11.28 4.31
N PHE A 348 -8.45 -11.38 4.27
CA PHE A 348 -7.59 -10.46 3.53
C PHE A 348 -7.82 -10.56 2.01
N LEU A 349 -7.91 -11.78 1.46
CA LEU A 349 -8.21 -11.98 0.03
C LEU A 349 -9.58 -11.43 -0.36
N VAL A 350 -10.59 -11.60 0.50
CA VAL A 350 -11.93 -11.03 0.28
C VAL A 350 -11.88 -9.50 0.31
N LEU A 351 -11.18 -8.90 1.29
CA LEU A 351 -10.98 -7.45 1.34
C LEU A 351 -10.30 -6.92 0.09
N LEU A 352 -9.18 -7.52 -0.29
CA LEU A 352 -8.40 -7.12 -1.46
C LEU A 352 -9.22 -7.28 -2.75
N GLY A 353 -9.92 -8.42 -2.90
CA GLY A 353 -10.82 -8.67 -4.04
C GLY A 353 -11.97 -7.68 -4.12
N MET A 354 -12.57 -7.31 -2.98
CA MET A 354 -13.62 -6.29 -2.93
C MET A 354 -13.11 -4.91 -3.32
N LEU A 355 -11.95 -4.50 -2.85
CA LEU A 355 -11.31 -3.23 -3.22
C LEU A 355 -11.01 -3.23 -4.72
N LEU A 356 -10.32 -4.23 -5.24
CA LEU A 356 -10.03 -4.34 -6.67
C LEU A 356 -11.29 -4.29 -7.54
N TRP A 357 -12.31 -5.08 -7.20
CA TRP A 357 -13.55 -5.14 -7.98
C TRP A 357 -14.35 -3.84 -7.92
N ARG A 358 -14.50 -3.25 -6.73
CA ARG A 358 -15.28 -2.02 -6.55
C ARG A 358 -14.57 -0.81 -7.15
N GLY A 359 -13.26 -0.68 -6.93
CA GLY A 359 -12.46 0.39 -7.50
C GLY A 359 -12.48 0.34 -9.02
N TRP A 360 -12.22 -0.82 -9.62
CA TRP A 360 -12.23 -1.00 -11.06
C TRP A 360 -13.60 -0.78 -11.70
N SER A 361 -14.66 -1.35 -11.11
CA SER A 361 -16.04 -1.14 -11.55
C SER A 361 -16.50 0.30 -11.37
N GLY A 362 -16.02 0.99 -10.33
CA GLY A 362 -16.25 2.40 -10.08
C GLY A 362 -15.57 3.28 -11.12
N TRP A 363 -14.28 3.02 -11.39
CA TRP A 363 -13.48 3.77 -12.36
C TRP A 363 -14.14 3.86 -13.74
N THR A 364 -14.68 2.77 -14.27
CA THR A 364 -15.31 2.76 -15.60
C THR A 364 -16.54 3.66 -15.69
N ARG A 365 -17.11 4.09 -14.56
CA ARG A 365 -18.32 4.91 -14.45
C ARG A 365 -18.05 6.29 -13.86
N ALA A 366 -16.82 6.52 -13.39
CA ALA A 366 -16.43 7.73 -12.69
C ALA A 366 -16.07 8.87 -13.64
N ASP A 367 -16.30 10.09 -13.18
CA ASP A 367 -15.87 11.34 -13.81
C ASP A 367 -15.09 12.22 -12.78
N GLY A 368 -14.56 13.36 -13.25
CA GLY A 368 -13.86 14.33 -12.42
C GLY A 368 -12.74 13.71 -11.57
N LEU A 369 -12.63 14.11 -10.30
CA LEU A 369 -11.60 13.64 -9.36
C LEU A 369 -11.70 12.14 -9.06
N ALA A 370 -12.90 11.57 -9.08
CA ALA A 370 -13.10 10.15 -8.77
C ALA A 370 -12.42 9.24 -9.80
N ARG A 371 -12.40 9.62 -11.08
CA ARG A 371 -11.87 8.79 -12.15
C ARG A 371 -10.37 8.50 -12.01
N PRO A 372 -9.45 9.50 -11.97
CA PRO A 372 -8.03 9.24 -11.77
C PRO A 372 -7.73 8.56 -10.43
N LEU A 373 -8.49 8.90 -9.38
CA LEU A 373 -8.31 8.35 -8.05
C LEU A 373 -8.64 6.86 -8.01
N LEU A 374 -9.79 6.44 -8.56
CA LEU A 374 -10.20 5.03 -8.59
C LEU A 374 -9.28 4.18 -9.48
N TRP A 375 -8.77 4.72 -10.59
CA TRP A 375 -7.75 4.04 -11.37
C TRP A 375 -6.48 3.86 -10.56
N GLY A 376 -6.00 4.93 -9.92
CA GLY A 376 -4.77 4.93 -9.15
C GLY A 376 -4.83 3.97 -7.95
N THR A 377 -5.93 3.97 -7.17
CA THR A 377 -6.07 3.07 -6.02
C THR A 377 -6.20 1.60 -6.47
N SER A 378 -6.99 1.31 -7.51
CA SER A 378 -7.08 -0.05 -8.05
C SER A 378 -5.73 -0.55 -8.58
N ALA A 379 -4.98 0.31 -9.29
CA ALA A 379 -3.63 0.00 -9.75
C ALA A 379 -2.65 -0.19 -8.57
N SER A 380 -2.80 0.56 -7.49
CA SER A 380 -2.03 0.37 -6.24
C SER A 380 -2.29 -1.00 -5.62
N PHE A 381 -3.52 -1.46 -5.56
CA PHE A 381 -3.84 -2.80 -5.07
C PHE A 381 -3.34 -3.91 -6.01
N ILE A 382 -3.30 -3.67 -7.33
CA ILE A 382 -2.62 -4.56 -8.27
C ILE A 382 -1.12 -4.62 -7.95
N ALA A 383 -0.47 -3.46 -7.71
CA ALA A 383 0.94 -3.40 -7.34
C ALA A 383 1.23 -4.20 -6.06
N ILE A 384 0.46 -3.98 -5.00
CA ILE A 384 0.56 -4.73 -3.73
C ILE A 384 0.38 -6.24 -3.96
N THR A 385 -0.54 -6.64 -4.83
CA THR A 385 -0.78 -8.04 -5.18
C THR A 385 0.42 -8.65 -5.90
N VAL A 386 0.92 -7.97 -6.93
CA VAL A 386 2.03 -8.46 -7.77
C VAL A 386 3.32 -8.54 -6.96
N HIS A 387 3.72 -7.47 -6.28
CA HIS A 387 4.91 -7.49 -5.43
C HIS A 387 4.75 -8.47 -4.26
N GLY A 388 3.55 -8.54 -3.70
CA GLY A 388 3.21 -9.44 -2.60
C GLY A 388 3.33 -10.92 -2.92
N THR A 389 3.42 -11.33 -4.19
CA THR A 389 3.77 -12.73 -4.54
C THR A 389 5.24 -13.05 -4.26
N PHE A 390 6.10 -12.05 -4.15
CA PHE A 390 7.55 -12.21 -3.98
C PHE A 390 8.12 -11.53 -2.74
N ASP A 391 7.30 -10.77 -2.00
CA ASP A 391 7.68 -10.14 -0.73
C ASP A 391 6.45 -10.02 0.19
N THR A 392 6.59 -9.31 1.32
CA THR A 392 5.54 -9.23 2.34
C THR A 392 5.12 -7.77 2.58
N PRO A 393 4.49 -7.10 1.58
CA PRO A 393 4.11 -5.68 1.64
C PRO A 393 2.85 -5.46 2.51
N TYR A 394 2.94 -5.66 3.80
CA TYR A 394 1.89 -5.31 4.78
C TYR A 394 2.43 -5.21 6.20
N PHE A 395 3.33 -6.10 6.59
CA PHE A 395 3.79 -6.22 7.99
C PHE A 395 4.88 -5.20 8.36
N ASN A 396 4.61 -3.92 8.06
CA ASN A 396 5.34 -2.74 8.52
C ASN A 396 4.33 -1.62 8.79
N ASN A 397 4.62 -0.72 9.76
CA ASN A 397 3.68 0.34 10.16
C ASN A 397 3.27 1.26 9.00
N ASP A 398 4.22 1.67 8.18
CA ASP A 398 4.02 2.55 7.03
C ASP A 398 3.21 1.88 5.92
N ILE A 399 3.57 0.64 5.54
CA ILE A 399 2.93 -0.09 4.45
C ILE A 399 1.49 -0.51 4.83
N SER A 400 1.28 -0.96 6.07
CA SER A 400 -0.08 -1.26 6.53
C SER A 400 -0.95 0.01 6.58
N LEU A 401 -0.38 1.14 7.04
CA LEU A 401 -1.07 2.43 7.01
C LEU A 401 -1.37 2.88 5.58
N GLU A 402 -0.41 2.74 4.66
CA GLU A 402 -0.58 3.05 3.24
C GLU A 402 -1.72 2.24 2.63
N PHE A 403 -1.76 0.92 2.85
CA PHE A 403 -2.86 0.05 2.39
C PHE A 403 -4.23 0.60 2.83
N TRP A 404 -4.38 0.96 4.10
CA TRP A 404 -5.65 1.43 4.64
C TRP A 404 -5.99 2.87 4.22
N VAL A 405 -4.99 3.72 3.98
CA VAL A 405 -5.20 5.06 3.39
C VAL A 405 -5.65 4.94 1.94
N LEU A 406 -5.07 4.05 1.14
CA LEU A 406 -5.52 3.76 -0.23
C LEU A 406 -6.96 3.25 -0.24
N ALA A 407 -7.31 2.34 0.68
CA ALA A 407 -8.68 1.87 0.85
C ALA A 407 -9.64 3.01 1.23
N ALA A 408 -9.21 3.93 2.11
CA ALA A 408 -10.03 5.09 2.49
C ALA A 408 -10.24 6.05 1.32
N LEU A 409 -9.22 6.31 0.52
CA LEU A 409 -9.30 7.12 -0.70
C LEU A 409 -10.26 6.51 -1.71
N GLU A 410 -10.21 5.20 -1.91
CA GLU A 410 -11.13 4.48 -2.80
C GLU A 410 -12.57 4.54 -2.29
N ILE A 411 -12.80 4.26 -1.02
CA ILE A 411 -14.15 4.32 -0.42
C ILE A 411 -14.71 5.75 -0.46
N ALA A 412 -13.88 6.77 -0.19
CA ALA A 412 -14.29 8.16 -0.30
C ALA A 412 -14.68 8.52 -1.75
N ALA A 413 -13.89 8.07 -2.74
CA ALA A 413 -14.22 8.28 -4.15
C ALA A 413 -15.56 7.63 -4.52
N LEU A 414 -15.76 6.37 -4.17
CA LEU A 414 -16.98 5.62 -4.46
C LEU A 414 -18.22 6.18 -3.77
N THR A 415 -18.07 6.70 -2.55
CA THR A 415 -19.20 7.09 -1.69
C THR A 415 -19.59 8.55 -1.90
N PHE A 416 -18.62 9.46 -2.02
CA PHE A 416 -18.85 10.91 -1.96
C PHE A 416 -18.53 11.65 -3.25
N LEU A 417 -17.64 11.12 -4.12
CA LEU A 417 -17.24 11.85 -5.32
C LEU A 417 -17.97 11.39 -6.60
N MET A 418 -18.48 10.16 -6.63
CA MET A 418 -19.25 9.68 -7.77
C MET A 418 -20.67 10.31 -7.76
N LYS A 419 -21.08 10.87 -8.90
CA LYS A 419 -22.46 11.32 -9.07
C LYS A 419 -23.42 10.13 -9.01
N PRO A 420 -24.61 10.29 -8.37
CA PRO A 420 -25.65 9.26 -8.46
C PRO A 420 -25.98 8.99 -9.93
N ALA A 421 -26.04 7.72 -10.32
CA ALA A 421 -26.49 7.35 -11.68
C ALA A 421 -27.90 7.96 -11.93
N THR A 422 -28.01 8.84 -12.90
CA THR A 422 -29.32 9.36 -13.30
C THR A 422 -30.18 8.21 -13.83
N ARG A 423 -31.47 8.24 -13.47
CA ARG A 423 -32.44 7.16 -13.79
C ARG A 423 -32.49 6.78 -15.29
N ASN A 424 -32.08 7.70 -16.17
CA ASN A 424 -32.04 7.50 -17.62
C ASN A 424 -30.86 6.64 -18.11
N GLN A 425 -29.77 6.52 -17.33
CA GLN A 425 -28.62 5.66 -17.70
C GLN A 425 -28.84 4.19 -17.30
N ALA A 426 -29.79 3.92 -16.39
CA ALA A 426 -30.15 2.56 -15.98
C ALA A 426 -31.11 1.88 -16.95
N LEU A 427 -31.74 2.62 -17.87
CA LEU A 427 -32.70 2.10 -18.86
C LEU A 427 -32.06 1.87 -20.24
N GLN A 428 -30.79 2.26 -20.44
CA GLN A 428 -30.05 2.09 -21.70
C GLN A 428 -29.02 0.94 -21.65
N ARG A 429 -29.05 0.12 -20.65
CA ARG A 429 -28.28 -1.13 -20.50
C ARG A 429 -29.27 -2.28 -20.26
#